data_e83100d696b3448eef14bb4656b4be84
#
_entry.id   e83100d696b3448eef14bb4656b4be84
#
_cell.length_a   1.000
_cell.length_b   1.000
_cell.length_c   1.000
_cell.angle_alpha   90.00
_cell.angle_beta   90.00
_cell.angle_gamma   90.00
#
_symmetry.space_group_name_H-M   'P 1'
#
loop_
_entity.id
_entity.type
_entity.pdbx_description
1 polymer ?
#
loop_
_entity_poly.entity_id
_entity_poly.type
_entity_poly.pdbx_seq_one_letter_code
_entity_poly.pdbx_strand_id
1 'polypeptide(L)'
;MTCILLDRFYSHFKFLMFSVLSISDSDKHFTSALAEYQKRLWKHLKIEDLKPIKDDNHQLVIQKETKNLIEMLWKKYANWQKILLIKEGKSFSTLEISEVLNAKDTVFVIWGPYGVDDKALLEAFPDMKKWSFGAITLPHGLAKLTLIEQLYRCTTLWTGKKYHY
;
A
#
# COMPACT_ATOMS: atom_id res chain seq x y z
N MET A 1 23.94 23.94 21.62
CA MET A 1 22.62 23.58 22.17
C MET A 1 21.70 22.98 21.09
N THR A 2 22.18 22.08 20.24
CA THR A 2 21.47 21.60 19.05
C THR A 2 21.42 20.05 18.92
N CYS A 3 21.91 19.32 19.91
CA CYS A 3 21.99 17.85 19.86
C CYS A 3 20.82 17.14 20.57
N ILE A 4 20.07 17.82 21.44
CA ILE A 4 19.05 17.20 22.30
C ILE A 4 17.69 17.02 21.60
N LEU A 5 17.45 17.73 20.50
CA LEU A 5 16.20 17.61 19.74
C LEU A 5 16.18 16.40 18.78
N LEU A 6 17.32 15.91 18.33
CA LEU A 6 17.42 14.75 17.45
C LEU A 6 17.17 13.43 18.20
N ASP A 7 17.61 13.31 19.45
CA ASP A 7 17.41 12.08 20.25
C ASP A 7 15.93 11.83 20.64
N ARG A 8 15.11 12.86 20.72
CA ARG A 8 13.67 12.72 21.00
C ARG A 8 12.86 12.16 19.81
N PHE A 9 13.32 12.33 18.59
CA PHE A 9 12.69 11.75 17.39
C PHE A 9 12.98 10.26 17.26
N TYR A 10 14.13 9.78 17.69
CA TYR A 10 14.53 8.36 17.56
C TYR A 10 13.90 7.44 18.60
N SER A 11 13.48 7.94 19.76
CA SER A 11 12.96 7.12 20.87
C SER A 11 11.48 6.71 20.71
N HIS A 12 10.75 7.27 19.75
CA HIS A 12 9.33 6.99 19.51
C HIS A 12 9.06 6.32 18.15
N PHE A 13 10.07 5.72 17.53
CA PHE A 13 9.85 4.97 16.29
C PHE A 13 9.04 3.71 16.60
N LYS A 14 7.73 3.88 16.70
CA LYS A 14 6.79 2.77 16.70
C LYS A 14 7.02 2.04 15.38
N PHE A 15 7.46 0.78 15.47
CA PHE A 15 7.69 -0.06 14.30
C PHE A 15 6.37 -0.23 13.53
N LEU A 16 6.12 0.68 12.61
CA LEU A 16 4.94 0.67 11.78
C LEU A 16 5.00 -0.50 10.81
N MET A 17 3.87 -1.14 10.64
CA MET A 17 3.69 -2.25 9.72
C MET A 17 2.94 -1.79 8.47
N PHE A 18 3.40 -2.25 7.33
CA PHE A 18 2.73 -2.08 6.05
C PHE A 18 2.25 -3.42 5.53
N SER A 19 1.07 -3.44 4.96
CA SER A 19 0.60 -4.57 4.18
C SER A 19 0.19 -4.10 2.80
N VAL A 20 0.60 -4.85 1.78
CA VAL A 20 0.15 -4.65 0.40
C VAL A 20 -0.73 -5.83 0.03
N LEU A 21 -2.02 -5.59 -0.08
CA LEU A 21 -3.02 -6.54 -0.49
C LEU A 21 -3.34 -6.32 -1.96
N SER A 22 -3.01 -7.26 -2.82
CA SER A 22 -3.19 -7.10 -4.25
C SER A 22 -3.94 -8.26 -4.87
N ILE A 23 -4.82 -7.96 -5.84
CA ILE A 23 -5.49 -8.96 -6.65
C ILE A 23 -4.73 -9.05 -7.96
N SER A 24 -3.82 -10.02 -8.07
CA SER A 24 -3.01 -10.20 -9.26
C SER A 24 -2.57 -11.65 -9.42
N ASP A 25 -2.40 -12.09 -10.66
CA ASP A 25 -1.58 -13.25 -10.96
C ASP A 25 -0.12 -12.93 -10.63
N SER A 26 0.73 -13.98 -10.54
CA SER A 26 2.13 -13.79 -10.13
C SER A 26 2.86 -12.75 -10.99
N ASP A 27 3.48 -11.77 -10.33
CA ASP A 27 4.26 -10.68 -10.94
C ASP A 27 5.65 -11.16 -11.38
N LYS A 28 5.71 -12.18 -12.26
CA LYS A 28 6.97 -12.88 -12.66
C LYS A 28 8.07 -11.91 -13.12
N HIS A 29 7.69 -10.84 -13.82
CA HIS A 29 8.63 -9.84 -14.34
C HIS A 29 9.23 -8.93 -13.26
N PHE A 30 8.59 -8.82 -12.09
CA PHE A 30 8.99 -7.92 -11.01
C PHE A 30 9.46 -8.66 -9.75
N THR A 31 9.45 -9.99 -9.76
CA THR A 31 9.72 -10.82 -8.58
C THR A 31 11.05 -10.49 -7.91
N SER A 32 12.13 -10.33 -8.67
CA SER A 32 13.46 -10.03 -8.12
C SER A 32 13.51 -8.66 -7.47
N ALA A 33 12.93 -7.65 -8.11
CA ALA A 33 12.89 -6.29 -7.56
C ALA A 33 11.99 -6.21 -6.31
N LEU A 34 10.83 -6.86 -6.33
CA LEU A 34 9.94 -6.95 -5.17
C LEU A 34 10.63 -7.64 -3.99
N ALA A 35 11.32 -8.76 -4.24
CA ALA A 35 12.06 -9.49 -3.20
C ALA A 35 13.17 -8.64 -2.58
N GLU A 36 13.88 -7.83 -3.39
CA GLU A 36 14.92 -6.93 -2.88
C GLU A 36 14.35 -5.86 -1.93
N TYR A 37 13.27 -5.18 -2.31
CA TYR A 37 12.64 -4.20 -1.42
C TYR A 37 11.95 -4.84 -0.22
N GLN A 38 11.35 -6.01 -0.37
CA GLN A 38 10.79 -6.77 0.73
C GLN A 38 11.86 -7.15 1.76
N LYS A 39 13.05 -7.55 1.30
CA LYS A 39 14.21 -7.82 2.15
C LYS A 39 14.66 -6.56 2.90
N ARG A 40 14.71 -5.40 2.23
CA ARG A 40 15.09 -4.11 2.84
C ARG A 40 14.08 -3.63 3.88
N LEU A 41 12.80 -3.81 3.63
CA LEU A 41 11.72 -3.51 4.56
C LEU A 41 11.51 -4.59 5.63
N TRP A 42 11.96 -5.81 5.34
CA TRP A 42 11.95 -6.99 6.19
C TRP A 42 10.60 -7.17 6.94
N LYS A 43 10.63 -7.14 8.29
CA LYS A 43 9.44 -7.35 9.13
C LYS A 43 8.40 -6.21 9.05
N HIS A 44 8.73 -5.09 8.42
CA HIS A 44 7.82 -3.96 8.29
C HIS A 44 6.85 -4.08 7.13
N LEU A 45 7.05 -5.01 6.21
CA LEU A 45 6.22 -5.20 5.03
C LEU A 45 5.70 -6.63 4.94
N LYS A 46 4.38 -6.74 4.74
CA LYS A 46 3.71 -7.96 4.33
C LYS A 46 3.10 -7.77 2.95
N ILE A 47 3.31 -8.72 2.06
CA ILE A 47 2.66 -8.76 0.74
C ILE A 47 1.71 -9.94 0.73
N GLU A 48 0.45 -9.69 0.38
CA GLU A 48 -0.59 -10.71 0.25
C GLU A 48 -1.21 -10.60 -1.15
N ASP A 49 -0.97 -11.60 -1.98
CA ASP A 49 -1.55 -11.68 -3.31
C ASP A 49 -2.77 -12.60 -3.30
N LEU A 50 -3.91 -12.04 -3.69
CA LEU A 50 -5.15 -12.76 -3.91
C LEU A 50 -5.22 -13.19 -5.38
N LYS A 51 -5.62 -14.42 -5.62
CA LYS A 51 -5.82 -14.89 -7.00
C LYS A 51 -7.03 -14.19 -7.60
N PRO A 52 -6.91 -13.63 -8.82
CA PRO A 52 -8.05 -13.07 -9.54
C PRO A 52 -9.12 -14.13 -9.79
N ILE A 53 -10.37 -13.72 -9.70
CA ILE A 53 -11.50 -14.56 -10.08
C ILE A 53 -11.58 -14.62 -11.59
N LYS A 54 -11.69 -15.84 -12.13
CA LYS A 54 -11.83 -16.08 -13.58
C LYS A 54 -13.30 -16.31 -13.89
N ASP A 55 -13.91 -15.33 -14.57
CA ASP A 55 -15.29 -15.39 -15.02
C ASP A 55 -15.43 -14.43 -16.23
N ASP A 56 -16.22 -14.79 -17.23
CA ASP A 56 -16.47 -13.96 -18.40
C ASP A 56 -17.34 -12.75 -18.07
N ASN A 57 -18.09 -12.82 -16.98
CA ASN A 57 -18.87 -11.70 -16.46
C ASN A 57 -18.00 -10.80 -15.57
N HIS A 58 -17.38 -9.80 -16.17
CA HIS A 58 -16.50 -8.85 -15.47
C HIS A 58 -17.20 -8.14 -14.31
N GLN A 59 -18.49 -7.82 -14.43
CA GLN A 59 -19.25 -7.19 -13.35
C GLN A 59 -19.37 -8.11 -12.11
N LEU A 60 -19.60 -9.38 -12.36
CA LEU A 60 -19.64 -10.40 -11.31
C LEU A 60 -18.27 -10.60 -10.65
N VAL A 61 -17.19 -10.54 -11.45
CA VAL A 61 -15.81 -10.59 -10.92
C VAL A 61 -15.57 -9.42 -9.97
N ILE A 62 -15.85 -8.19 -10.41
CA ILE A 62 -15.70 -6.97 -9.59
C ILE A 62 -16.45 -7.12 -8.25
N GLN A 63 -17.71 -7.55 -8.30
CA GLN A 63 -18.53 -7.71 -7.08
C GLN A 63 -17.93 -8.75 -6.12
N LYS A 64 -17.55 -9.92 -6.63
CA LYS A 64 -16.96 -11.00 -5.81
C LYS A 64 -15.61 -10.60 -5.23
N GLU A 65 -14.73 -10.01 -6.04
CA GLU A 65 -13.41 -9.57 -5.60
C GLU A 65 -13.51 -8.45 -4.56
N THR A 66 -14.40 -7.48 -4.77
CA THR A 66 -14.66 -6.41 -3.79
C THR A 66 -15.18 -6.98 -2.48
N LYS A 67 -16.11 -7.93 -2.52
CA LYS A 67 -16.61 -8.60 -1.32
C LYS A 67 -15.49 -9.32 -0.56
N ASN A 68 -14.65 -10.07 -1.26
CA ASN A 68 -13.50 -10.77 -0.65
C ASN A 68 -12.50 -9.77 -0.01
N LEU A 69 -12.27 -8.63 -0.65
CA LEU A 69 -11.43 -7.56 -0.09
C LEU A 69 -12.04 -7.01 1.19
N ILE A 70 -13.32 -6.71 1.21
CA ILE A 70 -14.03 -6.19 2.39
C ILE A 70 -13.93 -7.18 3.55
N GLU A 71 -14.22 -8.46 3.32
CA GLU A 71 -14.13 -9.51 4.35
C GLU A 71 -12.70 -9.63 4.91
N MET A 72 -11.69 -9.60 4.04
CA MET A 72 -10.29 -9.66 4.46
C MET A 72 -9.86 -8.44 5.25
N LEU A 73 -10.25 -7.24 4.81
CA LEU A 73 -9.94 -6.00 5.49
C LEU A 73 -10.57 -5.95 6.89
N TRP A 74 -11.80 -6.40 7.05
CA TRP A 74 -12.45 -6.53 8.35
C TRP A 74 -11.74 -7.56 9.25
N LYS A 75 -11.40 -8.72 8.70
CA LYS A 75 -10.83 -9.83 9.47
C LYS A 75 -9.40 -9.54 9.95
N LYS A 76 -8.56 -8.95 9.10
CA LYS A 76 -7.12 -8.82 9.37
C LYS A 76 -6.67 -7.39 9.67
N TYR A 77 -7.39 -6.39 9.16
CA TYR A 77 -6.94 -4.99 9.13
C TYR A 77 -7.95 -4.01 9.71
N ALA A 78 -8.83 -4.45 10.63
CA ALA A 78 -9.90 -3.63 11.19
C ALA A 78 -9.39 -2.27 11.71
N ASN A 79 -8.29 -2.28 12.48
CA ASN A 79 -7.73 -1.10 13.13
C ASN A 79 -6.63 -0.38 12.31
N TRP A 80 -6.33 -0.86 11.10
CA TRP A 80 -5.31 -0.28 10.25
C TRP A 80 -5.87 0.86 9.41
N GLN A 81 -5.00 1.83 9.09
CA GLN A 81 -5.32 2.78 8.03
C GLN A 81 -5.43 2.03 6.71
N LYS A 82 -6.48 2.29 5.94
CA LYS A 82 -6.75 1.65 4.66
C LYS A 82 -6.56 2.65 3.53
N ILE A 83 -5.79 2.26 2.51
CA ILE A 83 -5.50 3.10 1.35
C ILE A 83 -5.77 2.30 0.10
N LEU A 84 -6.71 2.76 -0.71
CA LEU A 84 -6.99 2.22 -2.03
C LEU A 84 -6.14 2.96 -3.08
N LEU A 85 -5.33 2.22 -3.84
CA LEU A 85 -4.61 2.77 -4.98
C LEU A 85 -5.52 2.79 -6.20
N ILE A 86 -5.90 3.98 -6.63
CA ILE A 86 -6.82 4.20 -7.74
C ILE A 86 -6.45 5.49 -8.47
N LYS A 87 -6.69 5.52 -9.80
CA LYS A 87 -6.32 6.66 -10.65
C LYS A 87 -6.93 7.99 -10.20
N GLU A 88 -8.16 7.94 -9.71
CA GLU A 88 -8.95 9.09 -9.22
C GLU A 88 -8.59 9.49 -7.78
N GLY A 89 -7.57 8.89 -7.22
CA GLY A 89 -7.07 9.22 -5.89
C GLY A 89 -6.24 10.49 -5.85
N LYS A 90 -5.93 10.96 -4.65
CA LYS A 90 -5.00 12.07 -4.43
C LYS A 90 -3.56 11.62 -4.67
N SER A 91 -2.81 12.43 -5.41
CA SER A 91 -1.35 12.22 -5.59
C SER A 91 -0.59 12.94 -4.47
N PHE A 92 0.53 12.35 -4.09
CA PHE A 92 1.38 12.83 -3.02
C PHE A 92 2.84 12.79 -3.44
N SER A 93 3.62 13.75 -2.99
CA SER A 93 5.07 13.68 -3.01
C SER A 93 5.58 12.63 -2.00
N THR A 94 6.80 12.18 -2.15
CA THR A 94 7.43 11.24 -1.20
C THR A 94 7.43 11.77 0.24
N LEU A 95 7.64 13.07 0.43
CA LEU A 95 7.63 13.69 1.75
C LEU A 95 6.23 13.65 2.37
N GLU A 96 5.20 14.02 1.62
CA GLU A 96 3.81 13.95 2.09
C GLU A 96 3.40 12.51 2.40
N ILE A 97 3.83 11.51 1.59
CA ILE A 97 3.61 10.09 1.88
C ILE A 97 4.24 9.74 3.23
N SER A 98 5.49 10.14 3.44
CA SER A 98 6.22 9.91 4.68
C SER A 98 5.50 10.46 5.92
N GLU A 99 4.97 11.67 5.83
CA GLU A 99 4.21 12.31 6.91
C GLU A 99 2.90 11.57 7.21
N VAL A 100 2.14 11.22 6.17
CA VAL A 100 0.83 10.53 6.33
C VAL A 100 0.99 9.14 6.91
N LEU A 101 2.07 8.43 6.57
CA LEU A 101 2.32 7.06 7.00
C LEU A 101 2.96 6.95 8.38
N ASN A 102 3.45 8.03 8.97
CA ASN A 102 4.16 8.00 10.25
C ASN A 102 3.23 7.89 11.48
N ALA A 103 1.97 7.52 11.33
CA ALA A 103 1.00 7.54 12.43
C ALA A 103 0.40 6.17 12.77
N LYS A 104 0.17 5.31 11.79
CA LYS A 104 -0.59 4.06 11.94
C LYS A 104 -0.09 2.97 11.00
N ASP A 105 -0.25 1.72 11.45
CA ASP A 105 -0.13 0.56 10.56
C ASP A 105 -1.09 0.73 9.38
N THR A 106 -0.59 0.47 8.17
CA THR A 106 -1.32 0.81 6.94
C THR A 106 -1.41 -0.39 6.01
N VAL A 107 -2.62 -0.67 5.51
CA VAL A 107 -2.85 -1.62 4.43
C VAL A 107 -3.19 -0.87 3.14
N PHE A 108 -2.45 -1.19 2.09
CA PHE A 108 -2.67 -0.71 0.74
C PHE A 108 -3.41 -1.76 -0.07
N VAL A 109 -4.41 -1.35 -0.83
CA VAL A 109 -5.19 -2.22 -1.70
C VAL A 109 -4.90 -1.89 -3.16
N ILE A 110 -4.46 -2.90 -3.91
CA ILE A 110 -4.29 -2.86 -5.36
C ILE A 110 -5.31 -3.82 -5.96
N TRP A 111 -6.25 -3.29 -6.72
CA TRP A 111 -7.38 -4.03 -7.27
C TRP A 111 -6.99 -4.88 -8.50
N GLY A 112 -7.88 -5.78 -8.91
CA GLY A 112 -7.70 -6.71 -10.01
C GLY A 112 -7.83 -6.08 -11.42
N PRO A 113 -7.66 -6.88 -12.48
CA PRO A 113 -7.59 -6.37 -13.86
C PRO A 113 -8.87 -5.70 -14.36
N TYR A 114 -10.02 -6.04 -13.79
CA TYR A 114 -11.31 -5.49 -14.21
C TYR A 114 -11.79 -4.31 -13.38
N GLY A 115 -11.05 -3.90 -12.35
CA GLY A 115 -11.43 -2.82 -11.49
C GLY A 115 -11.91 -3.29 -10.10
N VAL A 116 -12.50 -2.36 -9.36
CA VAL A 116 -13.05 -2.57 -8.02
C VAL A 116 -14.30 -1.71 -7.86
N ASP A 117 -15.25 -2.19 -7.08
CA ASP A 117 -16.36 -1.35 -6.61
C ASP A 117 -15.87 -0.47 -5.45
N ASP A 118 -15.35 0.70 -5.79
CA ASP A 118 -14.79 1.65 -4.82
C ASP A 118 -15.88 2.27 -3.93
N LYS A 119 -17.13 2.34 -4.41
CA LYS A 119 -18.27 2.79 -3.60
C LYS A 119 -18.56 1.81 -2.49
N ALA A 120 -18.66 0.52 -2.80
CA ALA A 120 -18.86 -0.52 -1.79
C ALA A 120 -17.72 -0.57 -0.76
N LEU A 121 -16.47 -0.35 -1.19
CA LEU A 121 -15.32 -0.25 -0.27
C LEU A 121 -15.45 0.96 0.67
N LEU A 122 -15.84 2.13 0.15
CA LEU A 122 -16.01 3.34 0.95
C LEU A 122 -17.23 3.29 1.88
N GLU A 123 -18.29 2.59 1.49
CA GLU A 123 -19.42 2.32 2.38
C GLU A 123 -19.01 1.41 3.53
N ALA A 124 -18.22 0.36 3.26
CA ALA A 124 -17.70 -0.54 4.30
C ALA A 124 -16.64 0.12 5.18
N PHE A 125 -15.84 1.04 4.63
CA PHE A 125 -14.74 1.72 5.31
C PHE A 125 -14.75 3.22 4.98
N PRO A 126 -15.58 4.03 5.67
CA PRO A 126 -15.70 5.47 5.36
C PRO A 126 -14.40 6.27 5.51
N ASP A 127 -13.46 5.78 6.33
CA ASP A 127 -12.15 6.41 6.55
C ASP A 127 -11.08 5.96 5.53
N MET A 128 -11.42 5.08 4.58
CA MET A 128 -10.49 4.62 3.55
C MET A 128 -10.08 5.79 2.66
N LYS A 129 -8.77 5.93 2.45
CA LYS A 129 -8.22 6.98 1.58
C LYS A 129 -8.00 6.44 0.17
N LYS A 130 -8.17 7.30 -0.83
CA LYS A 130 -7.82 6.99 -2.21
C LYS A 130 -6.52 7.70 -2.59
N TRP A 131 -5.53 6.93 -3.03
CA TRP A 131 -4.25 7.45 -3.49
C TRP A 131 -4.01 7.12 -4.96
N SER A 132 -3.26 8.00 -5.64
CA SER A 132 -2.89 7.87 -7.05
C SER A 132 -1.40 8.09 -7.26
N PHE A 133 -0.83 7.38 -8.21
CA PHE A 133 0.52 7.67 -8.75
C PHE A 133 0.50 8.69 -9.90
N GLY A 134 -0.58 9.45 -10.03
CA GLY A 134 -0.77 10.40 -11.12
C GLY A 134 -1.78 9.92 -12.15
N ALA A 135 -1.87 10.65 -13.27
CA ALA A 135 -2.86 10.40 -14.30
C ALA A 135 -2.59 9.18 -15.20
N ILE A 136 -1.46 8.52 -15.01
CA ILE A 136 -1.05 7.34 -15.79
C ILE A 136 -1.66 6.06 -15.25
N THR A 137 -1.90 5.08 -16.14
CA THR A 137 -2.27 3.72 -15.75
C THR A 137 -1.02 2.86 -15.67
N LEU A 138 -0.79 2.24 -14.53
CA LEU A 138 0.33 1.31 -14.32
C LEU A 138 -0.16 -0.14 -14.32
N PRO A 139 0.60 -1.08 -14.90
CA PRO A 139 0.38 -2.50 -14.64
C PRO A 139 0.47 -2.80 -13.14
N HIS A 140 -0.32 -3.77 -12.65
CA HIS A 140 -0.41 -4.09 -11.22
C HIS A 140 0.95 -4.33 -10.55
N GLY A 141 1.81 -5.12 -11.19
CA GLY A 141 3.15 -5.40 -10.67
C GLY A 141 4.03 -4.16 -10.57
N LEU A 142 3.94 -3.23 -11.53
CA LEU A 142 4.67 -1.98 -11.48
C LEU A 142 4.10 -1.03 -10.42
N ALA A 143 2.78 -0.95 -10.29
CA ALA A 143 2.14 -0.18 -9.22
C ALA A 143 2.56 -0.69 -7.83
N LYS A 144 2.58 -2.02 -7.64
CA LYS A 144 3.05 -2.67 -6.43
C LYS A 144 4.52 -2.35 -6.14
N LEU A 145 5.39 -2.49 -7.14
CA LEU A 145 6.82 -2.20 -7.00
C LEU A 145 7.07 -0.73 -6.66
N THR A 146 6.39 0.19 -7.35
CA THR A 146 6.48 1.63 -7.09
C THR A 146 6.04 1.95 -5.67
N LEU A 147 4.92 1.38 -5.21
CA LEU A 147 4.47 1.56 -3.83
C LEU A 147 5.54 1.10 -2.84
N ILE A 148 6.03 -0.13 -2.99
CA ILE A 148 6.98 -0.72 -2.04
C ILE A 148 8.31 0.05 -2.02
N GLU A 149 8.76 0.55 -3.16
CA GLU A 149 9.92 1.45 -3.24
C GLU A 149 9.68 2.74 -2.43
N GLN A 150 8.51 3.35 -2.59
CA GLN A 150 8.15 4.56 -1.82
C GLN A 150 8.05 4.28 -0.31
N LEU A 151 7.52 3.13 0.10
CA LEU A 151 7.51 2.72 1.51
C LEU A 151 8.94 2.59 2.06
N TYR A 152 9.84 1.97 1.29
CA TYR A 152 11.24 1.89 1.67
C TYR A 152 11.87 3.28 1.80
N ARG A 153 11.61 4.19 0.85
CA ARG A 153 12.08 5.57 0.89
C ARG A 153 11.59 6.31 2.13
N CYS A 154 10.32 6.15 2.51
CA CYS A 154 9.78 6.69 3.76
C CYS A 154 10.55 6.17 4.98
N THR A 155 10.83 4.87 5.06
CA THR A 155 11.61 4.32 6.19
C THR A 155 13.03 4.88 6.26
N THR A 156 13.65 5.18 5.11
CA THR A 156 14.98 5.82 5.09
C THR A 156 14.94 7.27 5.54
N LEU A 157 13.88 8.01 5.20
CA LEU A 157 13.65 9.37 5.70
C LEU A 157 13.50 9.37 7.23
N TRP A 158 12.69 8.46 7.76
CA TRP A 158 12.47 8.36 9.21
C TRP A 158 13.71 7.93 10.00
N THR A 159 14.58 7.15 9.38
CA THR A 159 15.81 6.66 10.03
C THR A 159 17.05 7.52 9.73
N GLY A 160 16.90 8.62 8.99
CA GLY A 160 18.03 9.49 8.62
C GLY A 160 19.05 8.84 7.68
N LYS A 161 18.71 7.73 7.03
CA LYS A 161 19.59 7.07 6.06
C LYS A 161 19.67 7.89 4.76
N LYS A 162 20.87 8.02 4.20
CA LYS A 162 21.10 8.66 2.90
C LYS A 162 20.59 7.76 1.76
N TYR A 163 19.34 7.86 1.41
CA TYR A 163 18.75 7.19 0.23
C TYR A 163 17.96 8.18 -0.65
N HIS A 164 17.49 9.26 -0.05
CA HIS A 164 16.75 10.31 -0.74
C HIS A 164 17.75 11.35 -1.29
N TYR A 165 17.72 11.56 -2.62
CA TYR A 165 18.52 12.57 -3.31
C TYR A 165 17.64 13.77 -3.63
#